data_3812d0589373c2c9fedf15632ed7b2c5
#
_entry.id   3812d0589373c2c9fedf15632ed7b2c5
#
_cell.length_a   1.000
_cell.length_b   1.000
_cell.length_c   1.000
_cell.angle_alpha   90.00
_cell.angle_beta   90.00
_cell.angle_gamma   90.00
#
_symmetry.space_group_name_H-M   'P 1'
#
loop_
_entity.id
_entity.type
_entity.pdbx_description
1 polymer ?
#
loop_
_entity_poly.entity_id
_entity_poly.type
_entity_poly.pdbx_seq_one_letter_code
_entity_poly.pdbx_strand_id
1 'polypeptide(L)'
;MAGSLIERALGLLELLASDARGLPLQQLADRLDIPKSAAHRMLAELIRLGYVRQDDDTSRYRLSTRLAALGFRFLASSGVVDLVQPVLDGLARETGELVRLGVIEGDRQTWIAKSQGATSGLRYDPDMGREAPLFYTASGHAWLASLSDKAALALVERQGVGAARDFGPNAPRSRSELLRYLKRAREHGYAWQIECSEVGGQAVLGRQSRRP
;
A
#
# COMPACT_ATOMS: atom_id res chain seq x y z
N MET A 1 -3.66 -1.51 24.15
CA MET A 1 -2.34 -1.47 24.85
C MET A 1 -1.57 -0.29 24.29
N ALA A 2 -0.99 0.55 25.17
CA ALA A 2 -0.22 1.70 24.70
C ALA A 2 1.09 1.20 24.05
N GLY A 3 1.22 1.32 22.74
CA GLY A 3 2.41 0.93 21.99
C GLY A 3 3.69 1.60 22.52
N SER A 4 4.85 1.07 22.12
CA SER A 4 6.16 1.65 22.46
C SER A 4 6.29 3.08 21.95
N LEU A 5 7.26 3.85 22.45
CA LEU A 5 7.55 5.19 21.95
C LEU A 5 7.85 5.18 20.43
N ILE A 6 8.57 4.16 19.98
CA ILE A 6 8.92 3.99 18.56
C ILE A 6 7.67 3.72 17.70
N GLU A 7 6.80 2.82 18.15
CA GLU A 7 5.54 2.54 17.43
C GLU A 7 4.66 3.78 17.28
N ARG A 8 4.57 4.59 18.32
CA ARG A 8 3.81 5.85 18.29
C ARG A 8 4.46 6.89 17.36
N ALA A 9 5.79 6.99 17.40
CA ALA A 9 6.52 7.91 16.52
C ALA A 9 6.39 7.52 15.04
N LEU A 10 6.49 6.23 14.70
CA LEU A 10 6.24 5.71 13.36
C LEU A 10 4.78 5.92 12.95
N GLY A 11 3.83 5.65 13.84
CA GLY A 11 2.41 5.92 13.59
C GLY A 11 2.10 7.39 13.28
N LEU A 12 2.79 8.34 13.91
CA LEU A 12 2.68 9.76 13.55
C LEU A 12 3.15 10.02 12.11
N LEU A 13 4.27 9.42 11.69
CA LEU A 13 4.76 9.54 10.32
C LEU A 13 3.80 8.93 9.29
N GLU A 14 3.24 7.75 9.60
CA GLU A 14 2.26 7.07 8.75
C GLU A 14 0.96 7.89 8.60
N LEU A 15 0.45 8.47 9.70
CA LEU A 15 -0.72 9.36 9.64
C LEU A 15 -0.44 10.61 8.79
N LEU A 16 0.73 11.21 8.95
CA LEU A 16 1.12 12.39 8.17
C LEU A 16 1.36 12.06 6.69
N ALA A 17 1.77 10.83 6.36
CA ALA A 17 1.91 10.38 4.99
C ALA A 17 0.56 10.30 4.25
N SER A 18 -0.54 10.12 4.97
CA SER A 18 -1.89 10.00 4.38
C SER A 18 -2.55 11.33 4.00
N ASP A 19 -2.02 12.48 4.44
CA ASP A 19 -2.57 13.81 4.13
C ASP A 19 -1.46 14.84 3.84
N ALA A 20 -1.27 15.13 2.56
CA ALA A 20 -0.27 16.11 2.11
C ALA A 20 -0.51 17.54 2.64
N ARG A 21 -1.75 17.88 3.01
CA ARG A 21 -2.10 19.18 3.61
C ARG A 21 -1.70 19.26 5.07
N GLY A 22 -1.35 18.13 5.66
CA GLY A 22 -0.97 17.99 7.06
C GLY A 22 -2.14 17.94 8.03
N LEU A 23 -1.85 17.52 9.25
CA LEU A 23 -2.82 17.28 10.30
C LEU A 23 -2.55 18.15 11.54
N PRO A 24 -3.61 18.65 12.22
CA PRO A 24 -3.44 19.35 13.48
C PRO A 24 -3.09 18.38 14.61
N LEU A 25 -2.39 18.87 15.64
CA LEU A 25 -1.96 18.11 16.80
C LEU A 25 -3.06 17.26 17.44
N GLN A 26 -4.26 17.83 17.58
CA GLN A 26 -5.38 17.12 18.21
C GLN A 26 -5.79 15.88 17.42
N GLN A 27 -5.90 15.98 16.09
CA GLN A 27 -6.26 14.82 15.26
C GLN A 27 -5.20 13.71 15.31
N LEU A 28 -3.91 14.06 15.38
CA LEU A 28 -2.82 13.11 15.50
C LEU A 28 -2.89 12.37 16.84
N ALA A 29 -3.14 13.10 17.92
CA ALA A 29 -3.28 12.53 19.26
C ALA A 29 -4.50 11.59 19.34
N ASP A 30 -5.65 12.02 18.84
CA ASP A 30 -6.90 11.25 18.86
C ASP A 30 -6.80 9.95 18.04
N ARG A 31 -6.20 10.03 16.82
CA ARG A 31 -6.04 8.84 15.94
C ARG A 31 -5.09 7.79 16.50
N LEU A 32 -4.10 8.18 17.30
CA LEU A 32 -3.16 7.27 17.93
C LEU A 32 -3.55 6.88 19.36
N ASP A 33 -4.67 7.42 19.87
CA ASP A 33 -5.12 7.21 21.25
C ASP A 33 -4.02 7.51 22.27
N ILE A 34 -3.39 8.69 22.11
CA ILE A 34 -2.32 9.15 23.00
C ILE A 34 -2.61 10.56 23.54
N PRO A 35 -2.08 10.90 24.76
CA PRO A 35 -2.21 12.25 25.27
C PRO A 35 -1.61 13.29 24.32
N LYS A 36 -2.28 14.43 24.17
CA LYS A 36 -1.84 15.55 23.30
C LYS A 36 -0.43 16.03 23.67
N SER A 37 -0.08 16.03 24.94
CA SER A 37 1.25 16.40 25.42
C SER A 37 2.32 15.40 24.97
N ALA A 38 1.99 14.10 24.88
CA ALA A 38 2.89 13.07 24.37
C ALA A 38 3.08 13.21 22.84
N ALA A 39 1.99 13.41 22.09
CA ALA A 39 2.05 13.68 20.65
C ALA A 39 2.92 14.92 20.36
N HIS A 40 2.71 16.01 21.09
CA HIS A 40 3.49 17.25 20.94
C HIS A 40 4.99 17.03 21.14
N ARG A 41 5.39 16.32 22.21
CA ARG A 41 6.82 16.02 22.47
C ARG A 41 7.45 15.18 21.36
N MET A 42 6.74 14.16 20.86
CA MET A 42 7.23 13.34 19.77
C MET A 42 7.33 14.12 18.45
N LEU A 43 6.36 14.96 18.14
CA LEU A 43 6.39 15.83 16.96
C LEU A 43 7.54 16.86 17.04
N ALA A 44 7.78 17.46 18.21
CA ALA A 44 8.91 18.36 18.41
C ALA A 44 10.25 17.65 18.14
N GLU A 45 10.40 16.40 18.60
CA GLU A 45 11.60 15.61 18.31
C GLU A 45 11.71 15.23 16.83
N LEU A 46 10.61 14.86 16.17
CA LEU A 46 10.59 14.59 14.73
C LEU A 46 10.91 15.84 13.89
N ILE A 47 10.51 17.04 14.36
CA ILE A 47 10.90 18.32 13.75
C ILE A 47 12.38 18.56 13.94
N ARG A 48 12.92 18.40 15.15
CA ARG A 48 14.36 18.55 15.43
C ARG A 48 15.20 17.59 14.57
N LEU A 49 14.71 16.38 14.34
CA LEU A 49 15.35 15.39 13.47
C LEU A 49 15.11 15.66 11.97
N GLY A 50 14.25 16.62 11.62
CA GLY A 50 13.99 17.04 10.24
C GLY A 50 13.02 16.14 9.45
N TYR A 51 12.29 15.23 10.08
CA TYR A 51 11.29 14.37 9.43
C TYR A 51 9.92 15.01 9.31
N VAL A 52 9.59 15.91 10.21
CA VAL A 52 8.32 16.64 10.27
C VAL A 52 8.64 18.14 10.21
N ARG A 53 7.71 18.93 9.70
CA ARG A 53 7.68 20.39 9.81
C ARG A 53 6.30 20.82 10.27
N GLN A 54 6.24 21.91 11.01
CA GLN A 54 4.99 22.59 11.32
C GLN A 54 4.83 23.76 10.37
N ASP A 55 3.63 23.94 9.87
CA ASP A 55 3.27 25.07 9.01
C ASP A 55 2.97 26.28 9.89
N ASP A 56 3.61 27.40 9.66
CA ASP A 56 3.53 28.58 10.51
C ASP A 56 2.15 29.23 10.50
N ASP A 57 1.43 29.20 9.36
CA ASP A 57 0.13 29.84 9.20
C ASP A 57 -1.01 29.00 9.79
N THR A 58 -0.93 27.68 9.58
CA THR A 58 -2.03 26.75 9.92
C THR A 58 -1.74 25.92 11.17
N SER A 59 -0.54 25.99 11.71
CA SER A 59 -0.06 25.14 12.81
C SER A 59 -0.21 23.64 12.56
N ARG A 60 -0.42 23.22 11.29
CA ARG A 60 -0.51 21.81 10.91
C ARG A 60 0.87 21.20 10.78
N TYR A 61 0.98 19.94 11.18
CA TYR A 61 2.18 19.13 11.02
C TYR A 61 2.15 18.41 9.68
N ARG A 62 3.30 18.40 8.97
CA ARG A 62 3.47 17.75 7.66
C ARG A 62 4.77 16.95 7.64
N LEU A 63 4.83 15.91 6.83
CA LEU A 63 6.11 15.28 6.53
C LEU A 63 7.03 16.25 5.80
N SER A 64 8.32 16.16 6.10
CA SER A 64 9.37 16.75 5.26
C SER A 64 9.74 15.80 4.11
N THR A 65 10.51 16.29 3.16
CA THR A 65 11.07 15.46 2.07
C THR A 65 12.14 14.47 2.54
N ARG A 66 12.60 14.56 3.80
CA ARG A 66 13.66 13.71 4.34
C ARG A 66 13.30 12.23 4.33
N LEU A 67 12.05 11.89 4.65
CA LEU A 67 11.57 10.51 4.63
C LEU A 67 11.54 9.97 3.19
N ALA A 68 11.06 10.77 2.24
CA ALA A 68 11.07 10.40 0.83
C ALA A 68 12.50 10.20 0.30
N ALA A 69 13.44 11.10 0.66
CA ALA A 69 14.84 10.96 0.30
C ALA A 69 15.48 9.69 0.85
N LEU A 70 15.10 9.26 2.07
CA LEU A 70 15.54 8.00 2.65
C LEU A 70 15.03 6.81 1.82
N GLY A 71 13.76 6.79 1.48
CA GLY A 71 13.15 5.76 0.64
C GLY A 71 13.77 5.69 -0.75
N PHE A 72 13.98 6.83 -1.42
CA PHE A 72 14.63 6.86 -2.73
C PHE A 72 16.07 6.34 -2.69
N ARG A 73 16.85 6.71 -1.66
CA ARG A 73 18.22 6.17 -1.50
C ARG A 73 18.21 4.64 -1.32
N PHE A 74 17.28 4.12 -0.53
CA PHE A 74 17.12 2.68 -0.37
C PHE A 74 16.78 2.00 -1.70
N LEU A 75 15.79 2.49 -2.43
CA LEU A 75 15.39 1.95 -3.73
C LEU A 75 16.54 2.00 -4.75
N ALA A 76 17.25 3.13 -4.84
CA ALA A 76 18.40 3.27 -5.71
C ALA A 76 19.53 2.28 -5.36
N SER A 77 19.83 2.12 -4.06
CA SER A 77 20.87 1.17 -3.63
C SER A 77 20.50 -0.28 -3.86
N SER A 78 19.20 -0.61 -3.90
CA SER A 78 18.73 -1.97 -4.18
C SER A 78 18.81 -2.37 -5.64
N GLY A 79 18.88 -1.41 -6.58
CA GLY A 79 18.87 -1.63 -8.03
C GLY A 79 17.57 -2.26 -8.58
N VAL A 80 16.59 -2.58 -7.72
CA VAL A 80 15.37 -3.28 -8.12
C VAL A 80 14.53 -2.46 -9.08
N VAL A 81 14.39 -1.14 -8.81
CA VAL A 81 13.58 -0.25 -9.65
C VAL A 81 14.21 -0.10 -11.03
N ASP A 82 15.53 0.11 -11.11
CA ASP A 82 16.25 0.27 -12.38
C ASP A 82 16.17 -0.99 -13.25
N LEU A 83 16.24 -2.15 -12.63
CA LEU A 83 16.12 -3.44 -13.32
C LEU A 83 14.71 -3.67 -13.87
N VAL A 84 13.68 -3.27 -13.13
CA VAL A 84 12.28 -3.60 -13.45
C VAL A 84 11.60 -2.51 -14.27
N GLN A 85 11.99 -1.26 -14.15
CA GLN A 85 11.32 -0.14 -14.82
C GLN A 85 11.21 -0.33 -16.35
N PRO A 86 12.24 -0.77 -17.09
CA PRO A 86 12.11 -1.02 -18.53
C PRO A 86 11.04 -2.06 -18.88
N VAL A 87 10.86 -3.08 -18.01
CA VAL A 87 9.82 -4.11 -18.20
C VAL A 87 8.44 -3.53 -17.96
N LEU A 88 8.27 -2.72 -16.90
CA LEU A 88 7.00 -2.05 -16.62
C LEU A 88 6.62 -1.10 -17.76
N ASP A 89 7.58 -0.33 -18.27
CA ASP A 89 7.38 0.61 -19.36
C ASP A 89 7.02 -0.09 -20.68
N GLY A 90 7.64 -1.23 -20.94
CA GLY A 90 7.31 -2.09 -22.09
C GLY A 90 5.88 -2.60 -22.02
N LEU A 91 5.50 -3.20 -20.88
CA LEU A 91 4.15 -3.71 -20.66
C LEU A 91 3.10 -2.61 -20.67
N ALA A 92 3.37 -1.47 -20.03
CA ALA A 92 2.45 -0.34 -20.02
C ALA A 92 2.18 0.20 -21.43
N ARG A 93 3.23 0.29 -22.27
CA ARG A 93 3.11 0.73 -23.66
C ARG A 93 2.33 -0.27 -24.53
N GLU A 94 2.56 -1.57 -24.32
CA GLU A 94 1.91 -2.64 -25.05
C GLU A 94 0.42 -2.75 -24.70
N THR A 95 0.09 -2.64 -23.41
CA THR A 95 -1.29 -2.81 -22.92
C THR A 95 -2.11 -1.54 -22.92
N GLY A 96 -1.49 -0.36 -22.91
CA GLY A 96 -2.16 0.92 -22.68
C GLY A 96 -2.63 1.14 -21.24
N GLU A 97 -2.22 0.28 -20.31
CA GLU A 97 -2.74 0.23 -18.94
C GLU A 97 -1.68 0.61 -17.91
N LEU A 98 -2.14 0.85 -16.67
CA LEU A 98 -1.26 1.01 -15.51
C LEU A 98 -0.64 -0.33 -15.13
N VAL A 99 0.68 -0.41 -15.12
CA VAL A 99 1.45 -1.56 -14.66
C VAL A 99 2.17 -1.21 -13.36
N ARG A 100 2.12 -2.09 -12.36
CA ARG A 100 2.75 -1.87 -11.05
C ARG A 100 3.59 -3.07 -10.62
N LEU A 101 4.69 -2.79 -9.91
CA LEU A 101 5.47 -3.79 -9.20
C LEU A 101 5.08 -3.78 -7.72
N GLY A 102 4.66 -4.94 -7.22
CA GLY A 102 4.50 -5.22 -5.80
C GLY A 102 5.66 -6.09 -5.30
N VAL A 103 6.29 -5.67 -4.21
CA VAL A 103 7.32 -6.45 -3.52
C VAL A 103 6.74 -7.03 -2.24
N ILE A 104 7.04 -8.31 -2.01
CA ILE A 104 6.62 -9.05 -0.82
C ILE A 104 7.79 -9.08 0.16
N GLU A 105 7.59 -8.52 1.33
CA GLU A 105 8.51 -8.57 2.46
C GLU A 105 7.77 -9.01 3.72
N GLY A 106 8.18 -10.15 4.28
CA GLY A 106 7.48 -10.75 5.42
C GLY A 106 6.01 -11.02 5.08
N ASP A 107 5.11 -10.37 5.81
CA ASP A 107 3.66 -10.54 5.68
C ASP A 107 2.98 -9.41 4.88
N ARG A 108 3.75 -8.57 4.19
CA ARG A 108 3.25 -7.39 3.47
C ARG A 108 3.63 -7.43 2.00
N GLN A 109 2.73 -6.93 1.17
CA GLN A 109 3.00 -6.66 -0.24
C GLN A 109 2.84 -5.16 -0.48
N THR A 110 3.91 -4.50 -0.91
CA THR A 110 3.92 -3.04 -1.12
C THR A 110 4.19 -2.72 -2.59
N TRP A 111 3.42 -1.80 -3.17
CA TRP A 111 3.66 -1.30 -4.52
C TRP A 111 4.77 -0.25 -4.50
N ILE A 112 5.91 -0.55 -5.14
CA ILE A 112 7.11 0.29 -5.10
C ILE A 112 7.50 0.91 -6.44
N ALA A 113 6.96 0.43 -7.55
CA ALA A 113 7.19 1.01 -8.87
C ALA A 113 5.94 0.90 -9.75
N LYS A 114 5.79 1.83 -10.69
CA LYS A 114 4.68 1.84 -11.66
C LYS A 114 5.11 2.41 -13.01
N SER A 115 4.37 2.03 -14.04
CA SER A 115 4.39 2.69 -15.35
C SER A 115 2.96 2.86 -15.86
N GLN A 116 2.66 4.05 -16.39
CA GLN A 116 1.34 4.41 -16.88
C GLN A 116 1.30 4.33 -18.41
N GLY A 117 0.49 3.41 -18.94
CA GLY A 117 0.33 3.24 -20.39
C GLY A 117 -0.75 4.11 -21.01
N ALA A 118 -1.77 4.53 -20.25
CA ALA A 118 -2.85 5.35 -20.78
C ALA A 118 -2.36 6.74 -21.20
N THR A 119 -2.52 7.08 -22.50
CA THR A 119 -2.11 8.36 -23.08
C THR A 119 -3.27 9.37 -23.16
N SER A 120 -4.50 8.89 -23.02
CA SER A 120 -5.73 9.70 -23.07
C SER A 120 -6.85 9.04 -22.25
N GLY A 121 -7.93 9.76 -21.98
CA GLY A 121 -9.09 9.26 -21.26
C GLY A 121 -8.92 9.25 -19.74
N LEU A 122 -9.71 8.43 -19.07
CA LEU A 122 -9.66 8.28 -17.62
C LEU A 122 -8.39 7.51 -17.20
N ARG A 123 -7.60 8.13 -16.34
CA ARG A 123 -6.36 7.52 -15.82
C ARG A 123 -6.55 7.12 -14.37
N TYR A 124 -6.37 5.84 -14.10
CA TYR A 124 -6.24 5.34 -12.74
C TYR A 124 -4.80 5.56 -12.26
N ASP A 125 -4.61 6.34 -11.22
CA ASP A 125 -3.29 6.65 -10.68
C ASP A 125 -3.29 6.53 -9.15
N PRO A 126 -3.30 5.30 -8.63
CA PRO A 126 -3.33 5.05 -7.19
C PRO A 126 -2.01 5.41 -6.52
N ASP A 127 -2.10 5.70 -5.22
CA ASP A 127 -0.95 5.99 -4.38
C ASP A 127 0.07 4.84 -4.38
N MET A 128 1.35 5.19 -4.53
CA MET A 128 2.47 4.28 -4.38
C MET A 128 2.92 4.20 -2.91
N GLY A 129 3.63 3.13 -2.56
CA GLY A 129 4.07 2.89 -1.18
C GLY A 129 2.98 2.34 -0.25
N ARG A 130 1.75 2.13 -0.75
CA ARG A 130 0.68 1.50 0.02
C ARG A 130 0.82 -0.01 0.02
N GLU A 131 0.44 -0.60 1.13
CA GLU A 131 0.28 -2.05 1.24
C GLU A 131 -0.92 -2.51 0.38
N ALA A 132 -0.71 -3.57 -0.40
CA ALA A 132 -1.78 -4.15 -1.21
C ALA A 132 -2.78 -4.89 -0.32
N PRO A 133 -4.07 -4.56 -0.36
CA PRO A 133 -5.08 -5.32 0.33
C PRO A 133 -5.17 -6.75 -0.23
N LEU A 134 -4.85 -7.74 0.60
CA LEU A 134 -4.74 -9.13 0.14
C LEU A 134 -6.09 -9.75 -0.20
N PHE A 135 -7.15 -9.31 0.48
CA PHE A 135 -8.47 -9.93 0.40
C PHE A 135 -9.17 -9.70 -0.92
N TYR A 136 -8.95 -8.54 -1.60
CA TYR A 136 -9.73 -8.17 -2.77
C TYR A 136 -8.93 -7.63 -3.96
N THR A 137 -7.59 -7.70 -3.93
CA THR A 137 -6.77 -7.28 -5.07
C THR A 137 -6.22 -8.46 -5.85
N ALA A 138 -6.02 -8.29 -7.17
CA ALA A 138 -5.44 -9.34 -8.00
C ALA A 138 -4.00 -9.69 -7.56
N SER A 139 -3.18 -8.68 -7.20
CA SER A 139 -1.83 -8.90 -6.69
C SER A 139 -1.82 -9.65 -5.36
N GLY A 140 -2.75 -9.32 -4.46
CA GLY A 140 -2.95 -10.07 -3.22
C GLY A 140 -3.35 -11.52 -3.48
N HIS A 141 -4.33 -11.76 -4.35
CA HIS A 141 -4.76 -13.12 -4.72
C HIS A 141 -3.63 -13.90 -5.42
N ALA A 142 -2.83 -13.27 -6.28
CA ALA A 142 -1.70 -13.93 -6.91
C ALA A 142 -0.66 -14.40 -5.89
N TRP A 143 -0.37 -13.57 -4.88
CA TRP A 143 0.51 -13.98 -3.78
C TRP A 143 -0.12 -15.06 -2.91
N LEU A 144 -1.35 -14.86 -2.42
CA LEU A 144 -2.04 -15.84 -1.58
C LEU A 144 -2.19 -17.20 -2.28
N ALA A 145 -2.38 -17.23 -3.60
CA ALA A 145 -2.47 -18.45 -4.39
C ALA A 145 -1.18 -19.29 -4.38
N SER A 146 -0.02 -18.68 -4.11
CA SER A 146 1.25 -19.41 -3.98
C SER A 146 1.43 -20.11 -2.64
N LEU A 147 0.58 -19.83 -1.69
CA LEU A 147 0.62 -20.37 -0.33
C LEU A 147 -0.40 -21.50 -0.15
N SER A 148 -0.27 -22.24 0.94
CA SER A 148 -1.37 -23.12 1.37
C SER A 148 -2.58 -22.32 1.82
N ASP A 149 -3.79 -22.89 1.74
CA ASP A 149 -5.03 -22.22 2.17
C ASP A 149 -4.94 -21.72 3.61
N LYS A 150 -4.37 -22.54 4.50
CA LYS A 150 -4.16 -22.17 5.91
C LYS A 150 -3.27 -20.93 6.05
N ALA A 151 -2.14 -20.88 5.35
CA ALA A 151 -1.22 -19.76 5.39
C ALA A 151 -1.83 -18.50 4.76
N ALA A 152 -2.52 -18.63 3.64
CA ALA A 152 -3.21 -17.55 2.97
C ALA A 152 -4.27 -16.91 3.87
N LEU A 153 -5.14 -17.72 4.52
CA LEU A 153 -6.15 -17.21 5.44
C LEU A 153 -5.53 -16.55 6.67
N ALA A 154 -4.44 -17.09 7.21
CA ALA A 154 -3.74 -16.48 8.34
C ALA A 154 -3.13 -15.11 8.01
N LEU A 155 -2.62 -14.92 6.78
CA LEU A 155 -2.15 -13.62 6.30
C LEU A 155 -3.28 -12.60 6.22
N VAL A 156 -4.40 -13.00 5.62
CA VAL A 156 -5.58 -12.13 5.51
C VAL A 156 -6.14 -11.76 6.88
N GLU A 157 -6.14 -12.69 7.85
CA GLU A 157 -6.57 -12.40 9.22
C GLU A 157 -5.66 -11.37 9.91
N ARG A 158 -4.35 -11.44 9.70
CA ARG A 158 -3.39 -10.47 10.26
C ARG A 158 -3.52 -9.09 9.63
N GLN A 159 -3.66 -9.01 8.31
CA GLN A 159 -3.85 -7.73 7.62
C GLN A 159 -5.23 -7.13 7.90
N GLY A 160 -6.23 -8.00 8.12
CA GLY A 160 -7.64 -7.62 8.13
C GLY A 160 -8.24 -7.57 6.73
N VAL A 161 -9.56 -7.68 6.66
CA VAL A 161 -10.30 -7.66 5.39
C VAL A 161 -10.61 -6.24 4.89
N GLY A 162 -10.38 -5.21 5.69
CA GLY A 162 -10.78 -3.84 5.40
C GLY A 162 -12.27 -3.58 5.68
N ALA A 163 -12.75 -2.39 5.37
CA ALA A 163 -14.15 -2.03 5.53
C ALA A 163 -14.96 -2.44 4.28
N ALA A 164 -16.23 -2.83 4.47
CA ALA A 164 -17.09 -3.25 3.36
C ALA A 164 -17.25 -2.19 2.25
N ARG A 165 -17.09 -0.90 2.61
CA ARG A 165 -17.12 0.23 1.65
C ARG A 165 -15.90 0.27 0.72
N ASP A 166 -14.81 -0.42 1.09
CA ASP A 166 -13.57 -0.47 0.32
C ASP A 166 -13.62 -1.55 -0.78
N PHE A 167 -14.73 -2.31 -0.84
CA PHE A 167 -14.90 -3.44 -1.75
C PHE A 167 -15.84 -3.11 -2.89
N GLY A 168 -15.43 -3.45 -4.09
CA GLY A 168 -16.31 -3.47 -5.25
C GLY A 168 -17.35 -4.62 -5.17
N PRO A 169 -18.33 -4.62 -6.09
CA PRO A 169 -19.44 -5.59 -6.07
C PRO A 169 -19.01 -7.05 -6.18
N ASN A 170 -17.89 -7.31 -6.86
CA ASN A 170 -17.39 -8.66 -7.11
C ASN A 170 -16.28 -9.12 -6.15
N ALA A 171 -15.97 -8.32 -5.11
CA ALA A 171 -15.02 -8.76 -4.09
C ALA A 171 -15.53 -9.99 -3.31
N PRO A 172 -14.64 -10.88 -2.87
CA PRO A 172 -15.05 -11.98 -2.02
C PRO A 172 -15.71 -11.45 -0.73
N ARG A 173 -16.78 -12.10 -0.29
CA ARG A 173 -17.53 -11.72 0.91
C ARG A 173 -17.30 -12.68 2.07
N SER A 174 -16.55 -13.77 1.83
CA SER A 174 -16.27 -14.81 2.80
C SER A 174 -14.92 -15.47 2.54
N ARG A 175 -14.42 -16.21 3.55
CA ARG A 175 -13.20 -17.04 3.40
C ARG A 175 -13.37 -18.09 2.29
N SER A 176 -14.55 -18.69 2.18
CA SER A 176 -14.83 -19.70 1.14
C SER A 176 -14.83 -19.10 -0.26
N GLU A 177 -15.32 -17.88 -0.40
CA GLU A 177 -15.23 -17.15 -1.68
C GLU A 177 -13.79 -16.78 -2.03
N LEU A 178 -13.02 -16.27 -1.09
CA LEU A 178 -11.59 -16.02 -1.30
C LEU A 178 -10.89 -17.30 -1.79
N LEU A 179 -11.10 -18.44 -1.13
CA LEU A 179 -10.48 -19.70 -1.53
C LEU A 179 -10.87 -20.13 -2.95
N ARG A 180 -12.10 -19.83 -3.42
CA ARG A 180 -12.48 -20.05 -4.83
C ARG A 180 -11.66 -19.19 -5.79
N TYR A 181 -11.40 -17.91 -5.45
CA TYR A 181 -10.53 -17.04 -6.23
C TYR A 181 -9.10 -17.57 -6.26
N LEU A 182 -8.56 -18.00 -5.12
CA LEU A 182 -7.21 -18.56 -5.04
C LEU A 182 -7.08 -19.87 -5.84
N LYS A 183 -8.07 -20.74 -5.80
CA LYS A 183 -8.11 -21.95 -6.62
C LYS A 183 -8.02 -21.62 -8.11
N ARG A 184 -8.86 -20.67 -8.59
CA ARG A 184 -8.80 -20.20 -9.97
C ARG A 184 -7.43 -19.63 -10.34
N ALA A 185 -6.84 -18.84 -9.45
CA ALA A 185 -5.53 -18.25 -9.69
C ALA A 185 -4.42 -19.33 -9.81
N ARG A 186 -4.51 -20.42 -9.02
CA ARG A 186 -3.59 -21.56 -9.13
C ARG A 186 -3.76 -22.31 -10.44
N GLU A 187 -5.00 -22.53 -10.89
CA GLU A 187 -5.32 -23.24 -12.13
C GLU A 187 -4.81 -22.50 -13.36
N HIS A 188 -4.90 -21.16 -13.37
CA HIS A 188 -4.50 -20.33 -14.51
C HIS A 188 -3.04 -19.82 -14.43
N GLY A 189 -2.39 -19.88 -13.28
CA GLY A 189 -1.05 -19.33 -13.06
C GLY A 189 -1.01 -17.81 -12.88
N TYR A 190 -2.15 -17.13 -12.84
CA TYR A 190 -2.31 -15.71 -12.54
C TYR A 190 -3.66 -15.43 -11.90
N ALA A 191 -3.77 -14.29 -11.20
CA ALA A 191 -5.05 -13.82 -10.66
C ALA A 191 -5.57 -12.63 -11.45
N TRP A 192 -6.89 -12.54 -11.59
CA TRP A 192 -7.56 -11.35 -12.14
C TRP A 192 -8.77 -10.99 -11.30
N GLN A 193 -9.10 -9.72 -11.34
CA GLN A 193 -10.22 -9.14 -10.61
C GLN A 193 -10.98 -8.18 -11.51
N ILE A 194 -12.28 -8.20 -11.43
CA ILE A 194 -13.18 -7.27 -12.13
C ILE A 194 -14.06 -6.64 -11.05
N GLU A 195 -14.00 -5.33 -10.89
CA GLU A 195 -14.80 -4.56 -9.92
C GLU A 195 -14.71 -5.09 -8.48
N CYS A 196 -13.53 -5.53 -8.05
CA CYS A 196 -13.33 -6.03 -6.69
C CYS A 196 -12.85 -4.96 -5.71
N SER A 197 -12.15 -3.92 -6.19
CA SER A 197 -11.62 -2.82 -5.36
C SER A 197 -12.43 -1.53 -5.46
N GLU A 198 -13.11 -1.28 -6.59
CA GLU A 198 -13.91 -0.07 -6.81
C GLU A 198 -15.06 -0.37 -7.78
N VAL A 199 -16.17 0.37 -7.68
CA VAL A 199 -17.26 0.32 -8.63
C VAL A 199 -16.79 0.94 -9.95
N GLY A 200 -16.89 0.19 -11.06
CA GLY A 200 -16.42 0.63 -12.38
C GLY A 200 -14.90 0.44 -12.57
N GLY A 201 -14.21 -0.18 -11.62
CA GLY A 201 -12.79 -0.50 -11.72
C GLY A 201 -12.51 -1.58 -12.78
N GLN A 202 -11.46 -1.35 -13.58
CA GLN A 202 -11.04 -2.28 -14.63
C GLN A 202 -10.40 -3.55 -14.05
N ALA A 203 -10.36 -4.61 -14.87
CA ALA A 203 -9.70 -5.86 -14.50
C ALA A 203 -8.22 -5.63 -14.18
N VAL A 204 -7.80 -6.06 -13.00
CA VAL A 204 -6.40 -6.00 -12.57
C VAL A 204 -5.82 -7.40 -12.67
N LEU A 205 -4.74 -7.57 -13.43
CA LEU A 205 -4.02 -8.84 -13.58
C LEU A 205 -2.77 -8.83 -12.71
N GLY A 206 -2.65 -9.83 -11.86
CA GLY A 206 -1.43 -10.04 -11.08
C GLY A 206 -0.82 -11.39 -11.41
N ARG A 207 0.43 -11.41 -11.84
CA ARG A 207 1.22 -12.64 -12.03
C ARG A 207 2.34 -12.67 -11.00
N GLN A 208 2.51 -13.81 -10.36
CA GLN A 208 3.65 -14.05 -9.51
C GLN A 208 4.78 -14.67 -10.35
N SER A 209 5.98 -14.05 -10.35
CA SER A 209 7.17 -14.75 -10.80
C SER A 209 7.57 -15.73 -9.70
N ARG A 210 7.65 -17.01 -10.01
CA ARG A 210 8.35 -17.97 -9.14
C ARG A 210 9.82 -17.58 -9.15
N ARG A 211 10.43 -17.37 -7.98
CA ARG A 211 11.88 -17.42 -7.88
C ARG A 211 12.32 -18.84 -8.27
N PRO A 212 13.36 -18.98 -9.05
CA PRO A 212 13.95 -20.28 -9.30
C PRO A 212 14.42 -20.92 -7.99
#